data_5d4ab58543e6a26243e05ecb9e309e4a
#
_entry.id   5d4ab58543e6a26243e05ecb9e309e4a
#
_cell.length_a   1.000
_cell.length_b   1.000
_cell.length_c   1.000
_cell.angle_alpha   90.00
_cell.angle_beta   90.00
_cell.angle_gamma   90.00
#
_symmetry.space_group_name_H-M   'P 1'
#
loop_
_entity.id
_entity.type
_entity.pdbx_description
1 polymer ?
#
loop_
_entity_poly.entity_id
_entity_poly.type
_entity_poly.pdbx_seq_one_letter_code
_entity_poly.pdbx_strand_id
1 'polypeptide(L)'
;ESITARTLRKDGKLSRPALNILVEALENNDQVVLVCHSQGTIVASYIVRKLLRHPSARQLVKKLEIYCIGGVADSLEIDPQLTLAAGHPVPYVEHFANGRDYLAQIGILSHLDSTAGTVYCLSDRPGHLLNEHYLPAIARGDFCQRRSRLYGYVRGREPGPKGALSVVKKEMDPHG
;
A
#
# COMPACT_ATOMS: atom_id res chain seq x y z
N GLU A 1 9.40 -22.13 -3.97
CA GLU A 1 8.17 -21.58 -3.37
C GLU A 1 8.54 -20.48 -2.39
N SER A 2 8.05 -19.27 -2.67
CA SER A 2 8.30 -18.08 -1.85
C SER A 2 7.79 -18.30 -0.42
N ILE A 3 8.48 -17.70 0.56
CA ILE A 3 8.05 -17.64 1.97
C ILE A 3 6.60 -17.11 2.02
N THR A 4 6.24 -16.22 1.13
CA THR A 4 4.91 -15.65 0.90
C THR A 4 3.84 -16.71 0.61
N ALA A 5 4.12 -17.69 -0.26
CA ALA A 5 3.17 -18.76 -0.58
C ALA A 5 2.89 -19.70 0.60
N ARG A 6 3.90 -19.94 1.46
CA ARG A 6 3.73 -20.76 2.68
C ARG A 6 2.89 -20.07 3.74
N THR A 7 3.02 -18.76 3.90
CA THR A 7 2.27 -17.98 4.90
C THR A 7 0.80 -17.85 4.49
N LEU A 8 0.51 -17.75 3.20
CA LEU A 8 -0.85 -17.63 2.66
C LEU A 8 -1.61 -18.97 2.59
N ARG A 9 -0.91 -20.12 2.48
CA ARG A 9 -1.56 -21.46 2.49
C ARG A 9 -2.06 -21.89 3.86
N LYS A 10 -1.52 -21.38 4.93
CA LYS A 10 -2.16 -21.48 6.26
C LYS A 10 -3.24 -20.42 6.31
N ASP A 11 -4.43 -20.78 5.89
CA ASP A 11 -5.66 -19.99 5.96
C ASP A 11 -5.65 -19.12 7.21
N GLY A 12 -5.36 -17.84 6.97
CA GLY A 12 -4.88 -16.98 7.99
C GLY A 12 -5.89 -16.75 9.10
N LYS A 13 -5.61 -17.32 10.24
CA LYS A 13 -6.26 -16.90 11.50
C LYS A 13 -6.25 -15.37 11.66
N LEU A 14 -5.32 -14.66 11.01
CA LEU A 14 -5.18 -13.20 11.02
C LEU A 14 -5.96 -12.49 9.91
N SER A 15 -6.14 -13.10 8.73
CA SER A 15 -6.76 -12.40 7.60
C SER A 15 -8.28 -12.29 7.70
N ARG A 16 -8.97 -13.24 8.34
CA ARG A 16 -10.43 -13.15 8.55
C ARG A 16 -10.83 -12.02 9.51
N PRO A 17 -10.26 -11.91 10.73
CA PRO A 17 -10.54 -10.77 11.60
C PRO A 17 -10.22 -9.42 10.94
N ALA A 18 -9.07 -9.31 10.27
CA ALA A 18 -8.69 -8.09 9.58
C ALA A 18 -9.64 -7.74 8.43
N LEU A 19 -10.11 -8.72 7.66
CA LEU A 19 -11.13 -8.53 6.62
C LEU A 19 -12.44 -8.00 7.22
N ASN A 20 -12.93 -8.61 8.30
CA ASN A 20 -14.20 -8.21 8.93
C ASN A 20 -14.11 -6.77 9.47
N ILE A 21 -13.02 -6.43 10.15
CA ILE A 21 -12.78 -5.06 10.66
C ILE A 21 -12.74 -4.06 9.49
N LEU A 22 -12.06 -4.40 8.40
CA LEU A 22 -11.96 -3.51 7.26
C LEU A 22 -13.31 -3.33 6.56
N VAL A 23 -14.09 -4.40 6.38
CA VAL A 23 -15.44 -4.32 5.79
C VAL A 23 -16.34 -3.44 6.66
N GLU A 24 -16.39 -3.68 7.97
CA GLU A 24 -17.16 -2.86 8.90
C GLU A 24 -16.75 -1.38 8.84
N ALA A 25 -15.45 -1.11 8.80
CA ALA A 25 -14.95 0.26 8.66
C ALA A 25 -15.39 0.91 7.33
N LEU A 26 -15.32 0.18 6.21
CA LEU A 26 -15.72 0.66 4.90
C LEU A 26 -17.25 0.87 4.77
N GLU A 27 -18.05 0.09 5.47
CA GLU A 27 -19.50 0.25 5.49
C GLU A 27 -19.92 1.50 6.27
N ASN A 28 -19.23 1.80 7.37
CA ASN A 28 -19.62 2.84 8.31
C ASN A 28 -18.90 4.20 8.12
N ASN A 29 -17.94 4.29 7.19
CA ASN A 29 -17.20 5.53 6.95
C ASN A 29 -17.16 5.87 5.46
N ASP A 30 -17.00 7.15 5.14
CA ASP A 30 -16.86 7.65 3.77
C ASP A 30 -15.45 7.42 3.22
N GLN A 31 -14.46 7.33 4.11
CA GLN A 31 -13.06 7.08 3.78
C GLN A 31 -12.39 6.25 4.87
N VAL A 32 -11.60 5.27 4.44
CA VAL A 32 -10.81 4.41 5.32
C VAL A 32 -9.36 4.40 4.86
N VAL A 33 -8.45 4.65 5.79
CA VAL A 33 -7.00 4.59 5.57
C VAL A 33 -6.45 3.34 6.20
N LEU A 34 -5.84 2.48 5.40
CA LEU A 34 -5.15 1.27 5.82
C LEU A 34 -3.64 1.49 5.72
N VAL A 35 -2.96 1.47 6.85
CA VAL A 35 -1.48 1.47 6.90
C VAL A 35 -1.00 0.06 7.22
N CYS A 36 -0.10 -0.46 6.39
CA CYS A 36 0.44 -1.81 6.58
C CYS A 36 1.96 -1.82 6.42
N HIS A 37 2.64 -2.61 7.24
CA HIS A 37 4.09 -2.75 7.25
C HIS A 37 4.50 -4.22 7.09
N SER A 38 5.56 -4.46 6.30
CA SER A 38 6.17 -5.78 6.16
C SER A 38 5.13 -6.84 5.75
N GLN A 39 5.00 -7.92 6.52
CA GLN A 39 4.01 -8.98 6.31
C GLN A 39 2.55 -8.47 6.29
N GLY A 40 2.26 -7.34 6.92
CA GLY A 40 0.95 -6.70 6.84
C GLY A 40 0.53 -6.38 5.41
N THR A 41 1.47 -6.14 4.49
CA THR A 41 1.19 -5.90 3.07
C THR A 41 0.67 -7.15 2.36
N ILE A 42 1.09 -8.35 2.78
CA ILE A 42 0.55 -9.63 2.28
C ILE A 42 -0.91 -9.78 2.71
N VAL A 43 -1.21 -9.46 3.97
CA VAL A 43 -2.58 -9.49 4.50
C VAL A 43 -3.45 -8.50 3.74
N ALA A 44 -2.96 -7.27 3.53
CA ALA A 44 -3.66 -6.23 2.76
C ALA A 44 -3.94 -6.69 1.32
N SER A 45 -2.94 -7.25 0.61
CA SER A 45 -3.10 -7.80 -0.74
C SER A 45 -4.19 -8.89 -0.79
N TYR A 46 -4.18 -9.82 0.17
CA TYR A 46 -5.20 -10.86 0.27
C TYR A 46 -6.61 -10.27 0.48
N ILE A 47 -6.75 -9.31 1.40
CA ILE A 47 -8.03 -8.68 1.73
C ILE A 47 -8.57 -7.91 0.51
N VAL A 48 -7.73 -7.10 -0.13
CA VAL A 48 -8.12 -6.35 -1.35
C VAL A 48 -8.63 -7.29 -2.42
N ARG A 49 -7.90 -8.38 -2.70
CA ARG A 49 -8.31 -9.41 -3.66
C ARG A 49 -9.67 -10.02 -3.32
N LYS A 50 -9.95 -10.26 -2.05
CA LYS A 50 -11.26 -10.77 -1.60
C LYS A 50 -12.37 -9.74 -1.81
N LEU A 51 -12.14 -8.47 -1.46
CA LEU A 51 -13.11 -7.39 -1.67
C LEU A 51 -13.42 -7.19 -3.15
N LEU A 52 -12.41 -7.18 -4.01
CA LEU A 52 -12.58 -7.00 -5.46
C LEU A 52 -13.39 -8.13 -6.12
N ARG A 53 -13.28 -9.34 -5.59
CA ARG A 53 -14.00 -10.52 -6.11
C ARG A 53 -15.41 -10.66 -5.56
N HIS A 54 -15.77 -9.92 -4.52
CA HIS A 54 -17.10 -10.01 -3.90
C HIS A 54 -18.03 -8.91 -4.44
N PRO A 55 -19.12 -9.25 -5.14
CA PRO A 55 -19.94 -8.26 -5.85
C PRO A 55 -20.44 -7.11 -4.97
N SER A 56 -20.90 -7.39 -3.74
CA SER A 56 -21.41 -6.37 -2.82
C SER A 56 -20.32 -5.54 -2.17
N ALA A 57 -19.10 -6.07 -1.96
CA ALA A 57 -18.00 -5.38 -1.32
C ALA A 57 -17.12 -4.60 -2.31
N ARG A 58 -17.16 -4.95 -3.61
CA ARG A 58 -16.33 -4.35 -4.66
C ARG A 58 -16.44 -2.82 -4.71
N GLN A 59 -17.63 -2.26 -4.52
CA GLN A 59 -17.83 -0.80 -4.56
C GLN A 59 -17.23 -0.09 -3.35
N LEU A 60 -17.08 -0.79 -2.22
CA LEU A 60 -16.53 -0.23 -0.99
C LEU A 60 -15.05 0.15 -1.13
N VAL A 61 -14.30 -0.52 -2.03
CA VAL A 61 -12.88 -0.23 -2.24
C VAL A 61 -12.60 1.19 -2.76
N LYS A 62 -13.60 1.90 -3.26
CA LYS A 62 -13.51 3.33 -3.62
C LYS A 62 -13.18 4.22 -2.42
N LYS A 63 -13.59 3.80 -1.23
CA LYS A 63 -13.37 4.51 0.04
C LYS A 63 -12.01 4.17 0.66
N LEU A 64 -11.26 3.21 0.08
CA LEU A 64 -10.04 2.67 0.67
C LEU A 64 -8.79 3.35 0.11
N GLU A 65 -7.94 3.80 1.01
CA GLU A 65 -6.57 4.22 0.73
C GLU A 65 -5.59 3.31 1.48
N ILE A 66 -4.55 2.84 0.81
CA ILE A 66 -3.60 1.89 1.35
C ILE A 66 -2.20 2.48 1.28
N TYR A 67 -1.52 2.49 2.41
CA TYR A 67 -0.13 2.92 2.54
C TYR A 67 0.72 1.74 3.00
N CYS A 68 1.50 1.20 2.07
CA CYS A 68 2.37 0.04 2.27
C CYS A 68 3.79 0.49 2.62
N ILE A 69 4.27 0.13 3.79
CA ILE A 69 5.60 0.51 4.29
C ILE A 69 6.49 -0.73 4.33
N GLY A 70 7.64 -0.71 3.67
CA GLY A 70 8.57 -1.84 3.62
C GLY A 70 7.88 -3.12 3.12
N GLY A 71 7.10 -3.02 2.05
CA GLY A 71 6.20 -4.08 1.59
C GLY A 71 6.93 -5.32 1.12
N VAL A 72 6.44 -6.49 1.55
CA VAL A 72 6.92 -7.82 1.15
C VAL A 72 5.92 -8.58 0.28
N ALA A 73 4.76 -7.99 0.01
CA ALA A 73 3.80 -8.53 -0.96
C ALA A 73 4.36 -8.42 -2.38
N ASP A 74 4.15 -9.46 -3.17
CA ASP A 74 4.53 -9.56 -4.59
C ASP A 74 3.49 -8.94 -5.55
N SER A 75 2.31 -8.62 -5.04
CA SER A 75 1.28 -7.93 -5.82
C SER A 75 0.28 -7.23 -4.92
N LEU A 76 -0.31 -6.15 -5.43
CA LEU A 76 -1.49 -5.53 -4.87
C LEU A 76 -2.38 -5.09 -6.03
N GLU A 77 -3.60 -5.61 -6.06
CA GLU A 77 -4.53 -5.44 -7.17
C GLU A 77 -5.35 -4.15 -7.03
N ILE A 78 -5.75 -3.58 -8.16
CA ILE A 78 -6.76 -2.53 -8.28
C ILE A 78 -7.91 -3.03 -9.16
N ASP A 79 -9.05 -2.36 -9.10
CA ASP A 79 -10.15 -2.61 -10.01
C ASP A 79 -10.00 -1.75 -11.28
N PRO A 80 -9.78 -2.33 -12.46
CA PRO A 80 -9.56 -1.55 -13.68
C PRO A 80 -10.77 -0.68 -14.07
N GLN A 81 -11.99 -1.18 -13.87
CA GLN A 81 -13.21 -0.44 -14.25
C GLN A 81 -13.47 0.73 -13.29
N LEU A 82 -13.33 0.50 -11.99
CA LEU A 82 -13.47 1.57 -10.99
C LEU A 82 -12.35 2.60 -11.14
N THR A 83 -11.14 2.15 -11.44
CA THR A 83 -9.97 3.00 -11.70
C THR A 83 -10.20 3.91 -12.91
N LEU A 84 -10.68 3.36 -14.02
CA LEU A 84 -11.01 4.15 -15.22
C LEU A 84 -12.09 5.19 -14.92
N ALA A 85 -13.15 4.80 -14.22
CA ALA A 85 -14.25 5.70 -13.86
C ALA A 85 -13.84 6.81 -12.89
N ALA A 86 -12.89 6.53 -11.98
CA ALA A 86 -12.41 7.46 -10.97
C ALA A 86 -11.29 8.38 -11.46
N GLY A 87 -10.58 8.00 -12.53
CA GLY A 87 -9.38 8.70 -13.01
C GLY A 87 -8.13 8.52 -12.13
N HIS A 88 -8.19 7.61 -11.17
CA HIS A 88 -7.08 7.26 -10.27
C HIS A 88 -7.19 5.80 -9.84
N PRO A 89 -6.09 5.16 -9.34
CA PRO A 89 -6.13 3.78 -8.84
C PRO A 89 -7.21 3.56 -7.77
N VAL A 90 -7.97 2.47 -7.88
CA VAL A 90 -9.01 2.08 -6.91
C VAL A 90 -8.83 0.61 -6.50
N PRO A 91 -8.52 0.32 -5.22
CA PRO A 91 -8.27 1.29 -4.15
C PRO A 91 -7.04 2.17 -4.45
N TYR A 92 -6.95 3.33 -3.77
CA TYR A 92 -5.77 4.17 -3.87
C TYR A 92 -4.60 3.55 -3.10
N VAL A 93 -3.41 3.51 -3.70
CA VAL A 93 -2.25 2.81 -3.12
C VAL A 93 -0.98 3.63 -3.25
N GLU A 94 -0.22 3.73 -2.16
CA GLU A 94 1.15 4.21 -2.13
C GLU A 94 2.06 3.21 -1.40
N HIS A 95 3.29 3.06 -1.88
CA HIS A 95 4.30 2.20 -1.30
C HIS A 95 5.54 3.02 -0.92
N PHE A 96 6.11 2.73 0.25
CA PHE A 96 7.31 3.36 0.77
C PHE A 96 8.36 2.30 1.01
N ALA A 97 9.51 2.40 0.34
CA ALA A 97 10.56 1.40 0.42
C ALA A 97 11.93 2.04 0.62
N ASN A 98 12.72 1.51 1.54
CA ASN A 98 14.14 1.75 1.61
C ASN A 98 14.84 0.84 0.59
N GLY A 99 15.66 1.40 -0.31
CA GLY A 99 16.25 0.65 -1.43
C GLY A 99 17.23 -0.43 -1.00
N ARG A 100 17.80 -0.32 0.20
CA ARG A 100 18.68 -1.32 0.81
C ARG A 100 18.00 -2.13 1.93
N ASP A 101 16.69 -2.05 2.05
CA ASP A 101 15.90 -2.96 2.87
C ASP A 101 15.76 -4.29 2.13
N TYR A 102 16.40 -5.35 2.63
CA TYR A 102 16.41 -6.67 2.01
C TYR A 102 14.99 -7.22 1.79
N LEU A 103 14.09 -7.04 2.75
CA LEU A 103 12.70 -7.51 2.64
C LEU A 103 11.91 -6.73 1.58
N ALA A 104 12.10 -5.43 1.49
CA ALA A 104 11.51 -4.63 0.40
C ALA A 104 12.10 -5.01 -0.97
N GLN A 105 13.39 -5.37 -1.03
CA GLN A 105 14.04 -5.81 -2.27
C GLN A 105 13.45 -7.12 -2.81
N ILE A 106 13.19 -8.10 -1.95
CA ILE A 106 12.55 -9.37 -2.37
C ILE A 106 11.02 -9.25 -2.53
N GLY A 107 10.40 -8.23 -1.96
CA GLY A 107 8.99 -7.90 -2.08
C GLY A 107 8.74 -6.85 -3.16
N ILE A 108 8.22 -5.69 -2.74
CA ILE A 108 7.71 -4.64 -3.62
C ILE A 108 8.71 -4.19 -4.71
N LEU A 109 10.00 -4.09 -4.40
CA LEU A 109 11.01 -3.60 -5.35
C LEU A 109 11.34 -4.60 -6.46
N SER A 110 11.13 -5.90 -6.23
CA SER A 110 11.25 -6.95 -7.27
C SER A 110 9.96 -7.17 -8.06
N HIS A 111 8.84 -6.57 -7.64
CA HIS A 111 7.53 -6.82 -8.20
C HIS A 111 6.82 -5.54 -8.66
N LEU A 112 7.59 -4.55 -9.12
CA LEU A 112 7.06 -3.24 -9.53
C LEU A 112 6.03 -3.35 -10.67
N ASP A 113 6.21 -4.30 -11.58
CA ASP A 113 5.31 -4.48 -12.73
C ASP A 113 3.99 -5.17 -12.37
N SER A 114 3.95 -5.89 -11.25
CA SER A 114 2.78 -6.65 -10.79
C SER A 114 2.03 -5.97 -9.64
N THR A 115 2.50 -4.81 -9.22
CA THR A 115 1.90 -4.07 -8.10
C THR A 115 1.30 -2.75 -8.56
N ALA A 116 0.11 -2.44 -8.08
CA ALA A 116 -0.55 -1.19 -8.37
C ALA A 116 -0.16 -0.09 -7.39
N GLY A 117 -0.25 1.16 -7.84
CA GLY A 117 0.01 2.33 -7.01
C GLY A 117 1.36 3.00 -7.29
N THR A 118 1.68 4.02 -6.50
CA THR A 118 2.95 4.76 -6.61
C THR A 118 3.96 4.22 -5.62
N VAL A 119 5.19 3.98 -6.07
CA VAL A 119 6.30 3.52 -5.21
C VAL A 119 7.28 4.67 -4.98
N TYR A 120 7.44 5.07 -3.72
CA TYR A 120 8.45 6.01 -3.26
C TYR A 120 9.62 5.22 -2.67
N CYS A 121 10.81 5.36 -3.24
CA CYS A 121 11.98 4.60 -2.83
C CYS A 121 13.17 5.52 -2.49
N LEU A 122 13.72 5.34 -1.30
CA LEU A 122 15.00 5.94 -0.89
C LEU A 122 16.13 4.96 -1.24
N SER A 123 16.81 5.18 -2.36
CA SER A 123 17.70 4.20 -3.01
C SER A 123 18.79 3.63 -2.12
N ASP A 124 19.46 4.48 -1.35
CA ASP A 124 20.61 4.07 -0.53
C ASP A 124 20.28 3.83 0.94
N ARG A 125 19.03 4.00 1.31
CA ARG A 125 18.59 3.86 2.70
C ARG A 125 18.47 2.39 3.07
N PRO A 126 19.17 1.92 4.12
CA PRO A 126 18.99 0.59 4.69
C PRO A 126 17.88 0.57 5.74
N GLY A 127 17.52 -0.65 6.16
CA GLY A 127 16.73 -0.93 7.35
C GLY A 127 15.26 -1.15 7.08
N HIS A 128 14.70 -2.10 7.84
CA HIS A 128 13.34 -2.62 7.67
C HIS A 128 12.40 -2.25 8.82
N LEU A 129 12.93 -1.95 10.01
CA LEU A 129 12.10 -1.75 11.18
C LEU A 129 11.26 -0.48 11.06
N LEU A 130 9.96 -0.60 11.33
CA LEU A 130 9.00 0.48 11.18
C LEU A 130 9.40 1.71 11.99
N ASN A 131 9.60 1.53 13.30
CA ASN A 131 9.82 2.64 14.23
C ASN A 131 11.22 3.26 14.13
N GLU A 132 12.21 2.49 13.67
CA GLU A 132 13.61 2.93 13.63
C GLU A 132 14.00 3.51 12.27
N HIS A 133 13.44 2.96 11.18
CA HIS A 133 13.89 3.30 9.84
C HIS A 133 12.83 4.04 9.02
N TYR A 134 11.58 3.57 9.02
CA TYR A 134 10.54 4.13 8.16
C TYR A 134 9.83 5.34 8.76
N LEU A 135 9.30 5.24 9.98
CA LEU A 135 8.56 6.35 10.59
C LEU A 135 9.40 7.61 10.76
N PRO A 136 10.68 7.56 11.19
CA PRO A 136 11.51 8.75 11.24
C PRO A 136 11.75 9.37 9.85
N ALA A 137 11.92 8.57 8.80
CA ALA A 137 12.08 9.05 7.43
C ALA A 137 10.79 9.70 6.91
N ILE A 138 9.64 9.09 7.17
CA ILE A 138 8.33 9.67 6.87
C ILE A 138 8.13 10.98 7.62
N ALA A 139 8.43 11.03 8.92
CA ALA A 139 8.27 12.24 9.74
C ALA A 139 9.11 13.41 9.23
N ARG A 140 10.34 13.15 8.75
CA ARG A 140 11.19 14.16 8.13
C ARG A 140 10.75 14.59 6.73
N GLY A 141 9.95 13.79 6.06
CA GLY A 141 9.52 14.05 4.68
C GLY A 141 10.47 13.53 3.61
N ASP A 142 11.32 12.54 3.94
CA ASP A 142 12.34 11.99 3.04
C ASP A 142 11.73 11.34 1.78
N PHE A 143 10.50 10.80 1.86
CA PHE A 143 9.79 10.13 0.77
C PHE A 143 8.92 11.07 -0.08
N CYS A 144 9.51 12.00 -0.80
CA CYS A 144 8.80 12.86 -1.79
C CYS A 144 7.47 13.48 -1.28
N GLN A 145 7.54 14.17 -0.14
CA GLN A 145 6.38 14.71 0.60
C GLN A 145 5.41 15.59 -0.23
N ARG A 146 5.84 16.13 -1.37
CA ARG A 146 4.99 17.01 -2.20
C ARG A 146 3.96 16.25 -3.02
N ARG A 147 4.16 14.95 -3.25
CA ARG A 147 3.33 14.12 -4.12
C ARG A 147 2.54 13.06 -3.38
N SER A 148 3.06 12.56 -2.27
CA SER A 148 2.40 11.56 -1.46
C SER A 148 1.25 12.16 -0.63
N ARG A 149 0.09 11.54 -0.72
CA ARG A 149 -1.09 11.90 0.09
C ARG A 149 -0.90 11.59 1.57
N LEU A 150 -0.05 10.59 1.90
CA LEU A 150 0.26 10.26 3.30
C LEU A 150 0.69 11.48 4.09
N TYR A 151 1.44 12.39 3.48
CA TYR A 151 1.92 13.60 4.16
C TYR A 151 0.83 14.64 4.47
N GLY A 152 -0.31 14.57 3.83
CA GLY A 152 -1.51 15.30 4.27
C GLY A 152 -1.92 14.83 5.66
N TYR A 153 -2.10 13.53 5.83
CA TYR A 153 -2.48 12.91 7.11
C TYR A 153 -1.44 13.12 8.21
N VAL A 154 -0.14 12.87 7.91
CA VAL A 154 0.96 13.06 8.86
C VAL A 154 1.01 14.49 9.41
N ARG A 155 0.58 15.48 8.62
CA ARG A 155 0.56 16.90 9.00
C ARG A 155 -0.78 17.39 9.55
N GLY A 156 -1.72 16.48 9.77
CA GLY A 156 -3.08 16.84 10.22
C GLY A 156 -3.82 17.72 9.20
N ARG A 157 -3.53 17.59 7.92
CA ARG A 157 -4.18 18.32 6.83
C ARG A 157 -4.98 17.35 5.97
N GLU A 158 -5.99 17.87 5.32
CA GLU A 158 -6.66 17.09 4.28
C GLU A 158 -5.68 16.78 3.14
N PRO A 159 -5.55 15.51 2.74
CA PRO A 159 -4.64 15.16 1.66
C PRO A 159 -5.13 15.74 0.33
N GLY A 160 -4.20 16.11 -0.52
CA GLY A 160 -4.49 16.61 -1.87
C GLY A 160 -5.28 15.60 -2.72
N PRO A 161 -5.68 15.95 -3.95
CA PRO A 161 -6.43 15.05 -4.82
C PRO A 161 -5.66 13.75 -5.08
N LYS A 162 -6.39 12.66 -5.28
CA LYS A 162 -5.81 11.39 -5.72
C LYS A 162 -5.21 11.61 -7.11
N GLY A 163 -3.92 11.33 -7.27
CA GLY A 163 -3.20 11.52 -8.52
C GLY A 163 -3.84 10.71 -9.65
N ALA A 164 -3.77 11.23 -10.89
CA ALA A 164 -4.25 10.54 -12.08
C ALA A 164 -3.58 9.16 -12.24
N LEU A 165 -4.25 8.28 -13.01
CA LEU A 165 -3.70 6.99 -13.45
C LEU A 165 -2.24 7.14 -13.88
N SER A 166 -1.34 6.77 -13.01
CA SER A 166 0.05 6.52 -13.38
C SER A 166 0.28 5.02 -13.27
N VAL A 167 0.67 4.40 -14.37
CA VAL A 167 1.41 3.15 -14.34
C VAL A 167 2.48 3.30 -13.26
N VAL A 168 2.68 2.26 -12.46
CA VAL A 168 3.65 2.23 -11.36
C VAL A 168 4.84 3.14 -11.67
N LYS A 169 4.90 4.30 -11.02
CA LYS A 169 6.05 5.19 -11.12
C LYS A 169 6.94 4.90 -9.92
N LYS A 170 8.10 4.34 -10.21
CA LYS A 170 9.22 4.31 -9.26
C LYS A 170 9.76 5.73 -9.20
N GLU A 171 9.49 6.46 -8.13
CA GLU A 171 10.17 7.71 -7.84
C GLU A 171 11.36 7.41 -6.94
N MET A 172 12.54 7.54 -7.50
CA MET A 172 13.80 7.50 -6.76
C MET A 172 14.09 8.93 -6.32
N ASP A 173 14.45 9.13 -5.06
CA ASP A 173 14.94 10.41 -4.60
C ASP A 173 16.28 10.69 -5.31
N PRO A 174 16.40 11.76 -6.11
CA PRO A 174 17.66 12.10 -6.78
C PRO A 174 18.75 12.62 -5.82
N HIS A 175 18.43 12.79 -4.53
CA HIS A 175 19.32 13.35 -3.50
C HIS A 175 19.54 12.40 -2.31
N GLY A 176 19.30 11.08 -2.50
CA GLY A 176 19.56 10.04 -1.50
C GLY A 176 21.04 9.78 -1.25
#